data_e535f4715d2b27fd6b750b5e0dceca8a
#
_entry.id   e535f4715d2b27fd6b750b5e0dceca8a
#
_cell.length_a   1.000
_cell.length_b   1.000
_cell.length_c   1.000
_cell.angle_alpha   90.00
_cell.angle_beta   90.00
_cell.angle_gamma   90.00
#
_symmetry.space_group_name_H-M   'P 1'
#
loop_
_entity.id
_entity.type
_entity.pdbx_description
1 polymer ?
#
loop_
_entity_poly.entity_id
_entity_poly.type
_entity_poly.pdbx_seq_one_letter_code
_entity_poly.pdbx_strand_id
1 'polypeptide(L)'
;MDIIKSCMDYYIYILNDEFMKIKEIIQRVQSLYSVGVQSDDTRLSNRHIYSVLMSIRSTLITQQLKKKQKISSWNLQSIPCIELIEVEAHECPCIPPIGCKILRSKYKLPNPLSGLNGHIINSVTTIDRSIKIDETSINSINYQRGNKFTKNKLSYFIDGGYIYLNTDSNIRVISLTAVFEDPIKVIEFNNTNSACSGDNPKCLDYLEENFPIDMDLESTLIQMTNEELLQVFKPIEDTSSNTRDSAIQQSK
;
A
#
# COMPACT_ATOMS: atom_id res chain seq x y z
N MET A 1 -9.87 -13.30 -32.43
CA MET A 1 -9.55 -12.30 -31.39
C MET A 1 -10.07 -12.72 -30.01
N ASP A 2 -11.03 -13.63 -29.96
CA ASP A 2 -11.70 -14.06 -28.69
C ASP A 2 -10.93 -15.12 -27.87
N ILE A 3 -10.06 -15.91 -28.51
CA ILE A 3 -9.28 -16.96 -27.80
C ILE A 3 -8.18 -16.36 -26.91
N ILE A 4 -7.56 -15.25 -27.35
CA ILE A 4 -6.51 -14.57 -26.57
C ILE A 4 -7.12 -13.86 -25.35
N LYS A 5 -8.33 -13.33 -25.49
CA LYS A 5 -9.07 -12.69 -24.40
C LYS A 5 -9.49 -13.72 -23.35
N SER A 6 -9.99 -14.87 -23.77
CA SER A 6 -10.36 -15.99 -22.89
C SER A 6 -9.14 -16.58 -22.15
N CYS A 7 -7.96 -16.61 -22.78
CA CYS A 7 -6.73 -17.11 -22.14
C CYS A 7 -6.19 -16.10 -21.11
N MET A 8 -6.28 -14.79 -21.38
CA MET A 8 -5.92 -13.75 -20.42
C MET A 8 -6.88 -13.72 -19.24
N ASP A 9 -8.18 -13.85 -19.47
CA ASP A 9 -9.19 -13.89 -18.42
C ASP A 9 -9.03 -15.14 -17.52
N TYR A 10 -8.66 -16.29 -18.10
CA TYR A 10 -8.35 -17.51 -17.35
C TYR A 10 -7.06 -17.40 -16.54
N TYR A 11 -6.01 -16.77 -17.09
CA TYR A 11 -4.76 -16.50 -16.37
C TYR A 11 -4.96 -15.48 -15.22
N ILE A 12 -5.77 -14.47 -15.44
CA ILE A 12 -6.16 -13.50 -14.40
C ILE A 12 -6.99 -14.17 -13.31
N TYR A 13 -7.87 -15.10 -13.68
CA TYR A 13 -8.67 -15.87 -12.74
C TYR A 13 -7.83 -16.79 -11.84
N ILE A 14 -6.84 -17.49 -12.40
CA ILE A 14 -5.90 -18.35 -11.63
C ILE A 14 -5.01 -17.51 -10.71
N LEU A 15 -4.55 -16.33 -11.14
CA LEU A 15 -3.71 -15.44 -10.32
C LEU A 15 -4.50 -14.77 -9.19
N ASN A 16 -5.80 -14.60 -9.33
CA ASN A 16 -6.64 -14.02 -8.28
C ASN A 16 -6.97 -14.99 -7.15
N ASP A 17 -6.83 -16.29 -7.37
CA ASP A 17 -7.15 -17.34 -6.36
C ASP A 17 -5.97 -17.59 -5.37
N GLU A 18 -4.79 -17.02 -5.65
CA GLU A 18 -3.60 -17.20 -4.79
C GLU A 18 -3.47 -16.14 -3.67
N PHE A 19 -4.20 -15.03 -3.75
CA PHE A 19 -4.18 -14.00 -2.71
C PHE A 19 -5.30 -14.22 -1.70
N MET A 20 -4.95 -14.15 -0.42
CA MET A 20 -5.95 -14.14 0.64
C MET A 20 -6.71 -12.82 0.65
N LYS A 21 -8.03 -12.90 0.76
CA LYS A 21 -8.90 -11.74 0.88
C LYS A 21 -8.77 -11.10 2.27
N ILE A 22 -8.95 -9.79 2.34
CA ILE A 22 -8.96 -9.05 3.60
C ILE A 22 -9.93 -9.65 4.61
N LYS A 23 -11.12 -10.06 4.16
CA LYS A 23 -12.15 -10.73 4.96
C LYS A 23 -11.65 -12.01 5.62
N GLU A 24 -10.93 -12.84 4.88
CA GLU A 24 -10.41 -14.12 5.36
C GLU A 24 -9.34 -13.92 6.44
N ILE A 25 -8.45 -12.94 6.25
CA ILE A 25 -7.44 -12.59 7.25
C ILE A 25 -8.11 -12.08 8.53
N ILE A 26 -9.09 -11.17 8.40
CA ILE A 26 -9.84 -10.65 9.55
C ILE A 26 -10.56 -11.78 10.29
N GLN A 27 -11.22 -12.70 9.58
CA GLN A 27 -11.89 -13.86 10.18
C GLN A 27 -10.93 -14.78 10.92
N ARG A 28 -9.72 -15.01 10.37
CA ARG A 28 -8.67 -15.79 11.05
C ARG A 28 -8.21 -15.11 12.34
N VAL A 29 -7.97 -13.80 12.30
CA VAL A 29 -7.58 -13.03 13.49
C VAL A 29 -8.70 -13.08 14.54
N GLN A 30 -9.95 -12.88 14.15
CA GLN A 30 -11.11 -12.98 15.06
C GLN A 30 -11.23 -14.38 15.68
N SER A 31 -11.03 -15.43 14.89
CA SER A 31 -11.08 -16.81 15.37
C SER A 31 -9.98 -17.11 16.39
N LEU A 32 -8.77 -16.59 16.17
CA LEU A 32 -7.67 -16.73 17.12
C LEU A 32 -7.90 -15.92 18.40
N TYR A 33 -8.42 -14.71 18.26
CA TYR A 33 -8.73 -13.83 19.38
C TYR A 33 -9.79 -14.43 20.31
N SER A 34 -10.86 -15.00 19.73
CA SER A 34 -11.99 -15.59 20.46
C SER A 34 -11.78 -17.05 20.87
N VAL A 35 -10.57 -17.60 20.68
CA VAL A 35 -10.27 -19.01 20.96
C VAL A 35 -11.25 -19.97 20.26
N GLY A 36 -11.68 -19.60 19.03
CA GLY A 36 -12.58 -20.40 18.20
C GLY A 36 -14.07 -20.22 18.49
N VAL A 37 -14.46 -19.49 19.53
CA VAL A 37 -15.86 -19.19 19.81
C VAL A 37 -16.15 -17.76 19.35
N GLN A 38 -16.90 -17.63 18.26
CA GLN A 38 -17.40 -16.31 17.85
C GLN A 38 -18.48 -15.87 18.85
N SER A 39 -18.19 -14.84 19.62
CA SER A 39 -19.16 -14.19 20.49
C SER A 39 -19.54 -12.84 19.87
N ASP A 40 -20.84 -12.54 19.84
CA ASP A 40 -21.35 -11.23 19.42
C ASP A 40 -20.87 -10.07 20.33
N ASP A 41 -20.33 -10.41 21.50
CA ASP A 41 -19.77 -9.47 22.47
C ASP A 41 -18.33 -9.03 22.16
N THR A 42 -17.72 -9.53 21.09
CA THR A 42 -16.38 -9.08 20.71
C THR A 42 -16.43 -7.63 20.24
N ARG A 43 -15.89 -6.72 21.04
CA ARG A 43 -15.81 -5.26 20.76
C ARG A 43 -14.83 -4.91 19.61
N LEU A 44 -14.30 -5.91 18.91
CA LEU A 44 -13.34 -5.76 17.83
C LEU A 44 -14.07 -5.49 16.51
N SER A 45 -14.03 -4.25 16.05
CA SER A 45 -14.51 -3.92 14.72
C SER A 45 -13.54 -4.36 13.63
N ASN A 46 -14.05 -4.81 12.48
CA ASN A 46 -13.23 -5.16 11.32
C ASN A 46 -12.28 -4.02 10.91
N ARG A 47 -12.73 -2.77 11.05
CA ARG A 47 -11.91 -1.58 10.74
C ARG A 47 -10.72 -1.45 11.70
N HIS A 48 -10.88 -1.79 12.97
CA HIS A 48 -9.79 -1.74 13.93
C HIS A 48 -8.77 -2.84 13.63
N ILE A 49 -9.24 -4.07 13.39
CA ILE A 49 -8.37 -5.19 12.99
C ILE A 49 -7.59 -4.83 11.72
N TYR A 50 -8.26 -4.27 10.71
CA TYR A 50 -7.60 -3.82 9.48
C TYR A 50 -6.52 -2.77 9.74
N SER A 51 -6.77 -1.80 10.62
CA SER A 51 -5.78 -0.78 10.99
C SER A 51 -4.52 -1.39 11.61
N VAL A 52 -4.67 -2.40 12.48
CA VAL A 52 -3.56 -3.12 13.10
C VAL A 52 -2.81 -3.96 12.04
N LEU A 53 -3.54 -4.68 11.19
CA LEU A 53 -2.95 -5.44 10.07
C LEU A 53 -2.06 -4.56 9.18
N MET A 54 -2.50 -3.34 8.88
CA MET A 54 -1.74 -2.37 8.08
C MET A 54 -0.43 -1.96 8.75
N SER A 55 -0.48 -1.67 10.04
CA SER A 55 0.70 -1.30 10.84
C SER A 55 1.74 -2.43 10.85
N ILE A 56 1.28 -3.65 11.13
CA ILE A 56 2.17 -4.82 11.20
C ILE A 56 2.72 -5.18 9.82
N ARG A 57 1.88 -5.14 8.76
CA ARG A 57 2.33 -5.33 7.38
C ARG A 57 3.49 -4.39 7.03
N SER A 58 3.32 -3.10 7.32
CA SER A 58 4.34 -2.08 7.08
C SER A 58 5.64 -2.40 7.84
N THR A 59 5.52 -2.87 9.07
CA THR A 59 6.65 -3.26 9.91
C THR A 59 7.38 -4.47 9.33
N LEU A 60 6.66 -5.52 8.93
CA LEU A 60 7.25 -6.73 8.36
C LEU A 60 7.99 -6.44 7.05
N ILE A 61 7.39 -5.69 6.13
CA ILE A 61 8.04 -5.32 4.86
C ILE A 61 9.29 -4.46 5.13
N THR A 62 9.21 -3.52 6.06
CA THR A 62 10.38 -2.70 6.43
C THR A 62 11.49 -3.54 7.06
N GLN A 63 11.16 -4.57 7.85
CA GLN A 63 12.13 -5.50 8.41
C GLN A 63 12.81 -6.35 7.33
N GLN A 64 12.07 -6.84 6.32
CA GLN A 64 12.66 -7.53 5.17
C GLN A 64 13.69 -6.65 4.46
N LEU A 65 13.36 -5.39 4.21
CA LEU A 65 14.27 -4.42 3.59
C LEU A 65 15.54 -4.19 4.43
N LYS A 66 15.40 -4.04 5.75
CA LYS A 66 16.55 -3.89 6.65
C LYS A 66 17.48 -5.10 6.58
N LYS A 67 16.95 -6.29 6.37
CA LYS A 67 17.73 -7.53 6.15
C LYS A 67 18.30 -7.65 4.73
N LYS A 68 18.15 -6.63 3.88
CA LYS A 68 18.56 -6.61 2.45
C LYS A 68 17.91 -7.73 1.62
N GLN A 69 16.76 -8.20 2.02
CA GLN A 69 15.97 -9.15 1.25
C GLN A 69 15.24 -8.41 0.12
N LYS A 70 15.08 -9.08 -1.01
CA LYS A 70 14.26 -8.54 -2.11
C LYS A 70 12.80 -8.53 -1.66
N ILE A 71 12.10 -7.45 -2.01
CA ILE A 71 10.65 -7.41 -1.82
C ILE A 71 10.02 -8.36 -2.83
N SER A 72 9.16 -9.23 -2.34
CA SER A 72 8.37 -10.12 -3.18
C SER A 72 7.41 -9.33 -4.07
N SER A 73 7.16 -9.83 -5.27
CA SER A 73 6.15 -9.27 -6.18
C SER A 73 4.75 -9.23 -5.55
N TRP A 74 4.47 -10.13 -4.62
CA TRP A 74 3.21 -10.23 -3.88
C TRP A 74 2.94 -9.02 -2.97
N ASN A 75 3.98 -8.34 -2.51
CA ASN A 75 3.86 -7.12 -1.70
C ASN A 75 3.66 -5.86 -2.54
N LEU A 76 3.88 -5.97 -3.87
CA LEU A 76 3.84 -4.82 -4.78
C LEU A 76 2.43 -4.59 -5.32
N GLN A 77 2.07 -3.33 -5.42
CA GLN A 77 0.84 -2.90 -6.09
C GLN A 77 1.19 -1.95 -7.24
N SER A 78 0.37 -1.96 -8.27
CA SER A 78 0.58 -1.15 -9.47
C SER A 78 -0.55 -0.14 -9.67
N ILE A 79 -0.17 1.07 -10.03
CA ILE A 79 -1.05 2.10 -10.57
C ILE A 79 -0.70 2.24 -12.05
N PRO A 80 -1.45 1.62 -12.95
CA PRO A 80 -1.05 1.49 -14.36
C PRO A 80 -1.16 2.79 -15.14
N CYS A 81 -2.04 3.70 -14.75
CA CYS A 81 -2.40 4.86 -15.55
C CYS A 81 -2.47 6.14 -14.70
N ILE A 82 -1.32 6.76 -14.44
CA ILE A 82 -1.23 8.05 -13.78
C ILE A 82 -1.19 9.13 -14.85
N GLU A 83 -2.24 9.96 -14.92
CA GLU A 83 -2.31 11.11 -15.82
C GLU A 83 -1.38 12.22 -15.34
N LEU A 84 -0.59 12.76 -16.27
CA LEU A 84 0.30 13.88 -16.04
C LEU A 84 -0.28 15.15 -16.66
N ILE A 85 -0.21 16.24 -15.93
CA ILE A 85 -0.58 17.57 -16.38
C ILE A 85 0.63 18.51 -16.35
N GLU A 86 0.65 19.46 -17.26
CA GLU A 86 1.60 20.57 -17.21
C GLU A 86 1.19 21.55 -16.13
N VAL A 87 2.10 21.88 -15.23
CA VAL A 87 1.91 22.85 -14.16
C VAL A 87 2.96 23.93 -14.29
N GLU A 88 2.55 25.18 -14.15
CA GLU A 88 3.48 26.31 -14.17
C GLU A 88 4.33 26.33 -12.90
N ALA A 89 5.59 26.77 -13.04
CA ALA A 89 6.54 26.78 -11.91
C ALA A 89 6.07 27.61 -10.70
N HIS A 90 5.22 28.63 -10.93
CA HIS A 90 4.70 29.46 -9.84
C HIS A 90 3.64 28.77 -8.98
N GLU A 91 2.96 27.73 -9.51
CA GLU A 91 2.03 26.89 -8.74
C GLU A 91 2.74 25.88 -7.83
N CYS A 92 4.02 25.69 -8.04
CA CYS A 92 4.86 24.79 -7.26
C CYS A 92 6.06 25.54 -6.66
N PRO A 93 5.86 26.37 -5.64
CA PRO A 93 6.90 27.26 -5.10
C PRO A 93 8.10 26.52 -4.49
N CYS A 94 7.96 25.24 -4.18
CA CYS A 94 9.04 24.41 -3.66
C CYS A 94 10.04 23.95 -4.73
N ILE A 95 9.74 24.16 -6.02
CA ILE A 95 10.57 23.71 -7.12
C ILE A 95 11.34 24.90 -7.67
N PRO A 96 12.68 24.83 -7.75
CA PRO A 96 13.47 25.90 -8.36
C PRO A 96 13.03 26.10 -9.83
N PRO A 97 13.08 27.32 -10.36
CA PRO A 97 12.63 27.65 -11.70
C PRO A 97 13.47 26.95 -12.76
N ILE A 98 13.09 25.74 -13.13
CA ILE A 98 13.77 24.87 -14.10
C ILE A 98 13.13 24.97 -15.49
N GLY A 99 12.59 26.07 -15.83
CA GLY A 99 11.80 26.28 -17.06
C GLY A 99 10.35 26.62 -16.73
N CYS A 100 9.59 26.94 -17.75
CA CYS A 100 8.25 27.47 -17.56
C CYS A 100 7.19 26.40 -17.26
N LYS A 101 7.50 25.10 -17.48
CA LYS A 101 6.53 24.02 -17.35
C LYS A 101 7.16 22.76 -16.75
N ILE A 102 6.40 22.12 -15.86
CA ILE A 102 6.78 20.87 -15.18
C ILE A 102 5.59 19.91 -15.34
N LEU A 103 5.88 18.63 -15.61
CA LEU A 103 4.86 17.60 -15.61
C LEU A 103 4.66 17.08 -14.19
N ARG A 104 3.41 17.03 -13.75
CA ARG A 104 3.02 16.53 -12.42
C ARG A 104 1.80 15.61 -12.55
N SER A 105 1.69 14.61 -11.66
CA SER A 105 0.45 13.82 -11.58
C SER A 105 -0.75 14.72 -11.30
N LYS A 106 -1.85 14.49 -12.03
CA LYS A 106 -3.09 15.26 -11.91
C LYS A 106 -3.69 15.12 -10.51
N TYR A 107 -3.66 13.91 -9.97
CA TYR A 107 -4.20 13.59 -8.66
C TYR A 107 -3.07 13.23 -7.70
N LYS A 108 -3.33 13.44 -6.40
CA LYS A 108 -2.44 13.04 -5.33
C LYS A 108 -2.42 11.51 -5.26
N LEU A 109 -1.22 10.94 -5.26
CA LEU A 109 -1.01 9.50 -5.18
C LEU A 109 -1.30 8.96 -3.76
N PRO A 110 -1.72 7.69 -3.64
CA PRO A 110 -1.65 6.98 -2.38
C PRO A 110 -0.22 6.99 -1.85
N ASN A 111 -0.05 7.09 -0.53
CA ASN A 111 1.28 7.19 0.07
C ASN A 111 2.07 5.89 -0.14
N PRO A 112 3.23 5.93 -0.83
CA PRO A 112 4.13 4.80 -0.85
C PRO A 112 4.73 4.57 0.54
N LEU A 113 4.95 3.31 0.91
CA LEU A 113 5.60 2.98 2.16
C LEU A 113 7.03 3.52 2.17
N SER A 114 7.41 4.16 3.28
CA SER A 114 8.75 4.72 3.45
C SER A 114 9.69 3.72 4.09
N GLY A 115 10.85 3.54 3.47
CA GLY A 115 11.97 2.75 3.98
C GLY A 115 13.14 3.63 4.45
N LEU A 116 14.29 3.00 4.70
CA LEU A 116 15.50 3.70 5.14
C LEU A 116 16.05 4.71 4.12
N ASN A 117 15.85 4.43 2.84
CA ASN A 117 16.41 5.22 1.73
C ASN A 117 15.35 6.06 0.99
N GLY A 118 14.20 6.30 1.57
CA GLY A 118 13.08 6.98 0.91
C GLY A 118 11.89 6.05 0.67
N HIS A 119 11.08 6.37 -0.32
CA HIS A 119 9.91 5.58 -0.67
C HIS A 119 10.28 4.22 -1.30
N ILE A 120 9.51 3.18 -0.96
CA ILE A 120 9.72 1.83 -1.51
C ILE A 120 9.03 1.75 -2.87
N ILE A 121 9.72 2.23 -3.89
CA ILE A 121 9.27 2.21 -5.27
C ILE A 121 10.06 1.17 -6.05
N ASN A 122 9.35 0.22 -6.66
CA ASN A 122 9.98 -0.80 -7.48
C ASN A 122 10.32 -0.27 -8.88
N SER A 123 9.36 0.40 -9.51
CA SER A 123 9.56 0.99 -10.84
C SER A 123 8.55 2.07 -11.16
N VAL A 124 9.01 3.08 -11.88
CA VAL A 124 8.19 4.02 -12.63
C VAL A 124 8.52 3.84 -14.10
N THR A 125 7.52 3.67 -14.93
CA THR A 125 7.70 3.38 -16.37
C THR A 125 6.68 4.15 -17.21
N THR A 126 6.94 4.25 -18.50
CA THR A 126 5.90 4.62 -19.46
C THR A 126 4.80 3.56 -19.49
N ILE A 127 3.63 3.89 -20.01
CA ILE A 127 2.46 2.99 -20.03
C ILE A 127 2.74 1.67 -20.76
N ASP A 128 3.57 1.71 -21.80
CA ASP A 128 4.02 0.55 -22.57
C ASP A 128 5.14 -0.25 -21.88
N ARG A 129 5.60 0.22 -20.68
CA ARG A 129 6.70 -0.35 -19.91
C ARG A 129 8.05 -0.43 -20.63
N SER A 130 8.18 0.23 -21.77
CA SER A 130 9.42 0.22 -22.58
C SER A 130 10.54 1.04 -21.96
N ILE A 131 10.19 2.14 -21.28
CA ILE A 131 11.17 3.06 -20.72
C ILE A 131 10.98 3.11 -19.20
N LYS A 132 12.05 2.76 -18.48
CA LYS A 132 12.13 2.96 -17.03
C LYS A 132 12.57 4.39 -16.75
N ILE A 133 11.88 5.02 -15.80
CA ILE A 133 12.16 6.38 -15.34
C ILE A 133 12.88 6.26 -14.01
N ASP A 134 14.03 6.91 -13.88
CA ASP A 134 14.86 6.80 -12.68
C ASP A 134 14.45 7.85 -11.63
N GLU A 135 14.52 7.46 -10.36
CA GLU A 135 14.31 8.38 -9.26
C GLU A 135 15.46 9.39 -9.15
N THR A 136 15.12 10.62 -8.87
CA THR A 136 16.09 11.70 -8.63
C THR A 136 15.65 12.54 -7.44
N SER A 137 16.58 13.26 -6.84
CA SER A 137 16.22 14.24 -5.81
C SER A 137 15.89 15.58 -6.44
N ILE A 138 15.03 16.35 -5.80
CA ILE A 138 14.67 17.71 -6.22
C ILE A 138 15.91 18.60 -6.41
N ASN A 139 16.93 18.39 -5.56
CA ASN A 139 18.17 19.19 -5.61
C ASN A 139 19.07 18.81 -6.81
N SER A 140 18.98 17.58 -7.31
CA SER A 140 19.82 17.11 -8.42
C SER A 140 19.24 17.39 -9.81
N ILE A 141 17.97 17.76 -9.92
CA ILE A 141 17.32 18.08 -11.18
C ILE A 141 18.04 19.19 -11.94
N ASN A 142 18.42 20.25 -11.27
CA ASN A 142 19.12 21.40 -11.89
C ASN A 142 20.45 20.96 -12.50
N TYR A 143 21.19 20.09 -11.82
CA TYR A 143 22.45 19.56 -12.32
C TYR A 143 22.26 18.61 -13.51
N GLN A 144 21.20 17.83 -13.52
CA GLN A 144 20.87 16.93 -14.63
C GLN A 144 20.62 17.69 -15.93
N ARG A 145 19.84 18.78 -15.88
CA ARG A 145 19.56 19.63 -17.05
C ARG A 145 20.78 20.38 -17.58
N GLY A 146 21.64 20.82 -16.69
CA GLY A 146 22.89 21.52 -17.04
C GLY A 146 23.98 20.62 -17.63
N ASN A 147 23.86 19.31 -17.49
CA ASN A 147 24.88 18.37 -17.92
C ASN A 147 24.55 17.78 -19.29
N LYS A 148 25.50 17.91 -20.24
CA LYS A 148 25.40 17.40 -21.62
C LYS A 148 24.98 15.91 -21.70
N PHE A 149 25.42 15.10 -20.76
CA PHE A 149 25.19 13.63 -20.78
C PHE A 149 23.88 13.22 -20.12
N THR A 150 23.30 14.05 -19.26
CA THR A 150 22.10 13.68 -18.48
C THR A 150 20.88 14.53 -18.81
N LYS A 151 20.99 15.58 -19.61
CA LYS A 151 19.88 16.50 -19.91
C LYS A 151 18.65 15.82 -20.54
N ASN A 152 18.85 14.74 -21.28
CA ASN A 152 17.78 13.97 -21.94
C ASN A 152 17.32 12.76 -21.11
N LYS A 153 17.89 12.55 -19.90
CA LYS A 153 17.52 11.42 -19.06
C LYS A 153 16.18 11.70 -18.39
N LEU A 154 15.26 10.77 -18.57
CA LEU A 154 13.98 10.80 -17.87
C LEU A 154 14.20 10.54 -16.38
N SER A 155 13.70 11.41 -15.53
CA SER A 155 13.78 11.24 -14.10
C SER A 155 12.53 11.77 -13.42
N TYR A 156 12.20 11.19 -12.27
CA TYR A 156 11.08 11.62 -11.45
C TYR A 156 11.50 11.87 -10.01
N PHE A 157 10.70 12.63 -9.31
CA PHE A 157 10.74 12.75 -7.85
C PHE A 157 9.32 12.84 -7.31
N ILE A 158 9.16 12.56 -6.03
CA ILE A 158 7.87 12.68 -5.34
C ILE A 158 7.97 13.79 -4.31
N ASP A 159 7.01 14.68 -4.35
CA ASP A 159 6.88 15.77 -3.37
C ASP A 159 5.40 16.05 -3.09
N GLY A 160 5.07 16.28 -1.81
CA GLY A 160 3.68 16.57 -1.39
C GLY A 160 2.64 15.49 -1.74
N GLY A 161 3.08 14.28 -2.08
CA GLY A 161 2.23 13.17 -2.56
C GLY A 161 1.91 13.23 -4.05
N TYR A 162 2.61 14.05 -4.81
CA TYR A 162 2.55 14.09 -6.27
C TYR A 162 3.85 13.58 -6.86
N ILE A 163 3.75 12.90 -8.00
CA ILE A 163 4.92 12.56 -8.80
C ILE A 163 5.17 13.63 -9.83
N TYR A 164 6.40 14.09 -9.89
CA TYR A 164 6.87 15.09 -10.84
C TYR A 164 7.84 14.45 -11.81
N LEU A 165 7.70 14.78 -13.09
CA LEU A 165 8.54 14.26 -14.14
C LEU A 165 9.44 15.37 -14.71
N ASN A 166 10.75 15.10 -14.71
CA ASN A 166 11.71 15.95 -15.36
C ASN A 166 11.96 15.46 -16.79
N THR A 167 11.21 16.00 -17.75
CA THR A 167 11.33 15.63 -19.16
C THR A 167 10.85 16.74 -20.07
N ASP A 168 11.50 16.84 -21.22
CA ASP A 168 11.03 17.65 -22.34
C ASP A 168 10.15 16.83 -23.31
N SER A 169 9.95 15.52 -23.03
CA SER A 169 9.14 14.61 -23.83
C SER A 169 7.66 14.81 -23.54
N ASN A 170 6.81 14.63 -24.55
CA ASN A 170 5.35 14.71 -24.41
C ASN A 170 4.76 13.41 -23.81
N ILE A 171 5.15 13.09 -22.58
CA ILE A 171 4.64 11.94 -21.83
C ILE A 171 3.40 12.40 -21.05
N ARG A 172 2.25 11.77 -21.31
CA ARG A 172 0.98 12.13 -20.64
C ARG A 172 0.55 11.15 -19.58
N VAL A 173 1.01 9.91 -19.66
CA VAL A 173 0.60 8.83 -18.76
C VAL A 173 1.81 7.99 -18.39
N ILE A 174 1.92 7.65 -17.11
CA ILE A 174 2.96 6.78 -16.57
C ILE A 174 2.35 5.67 -15.72
N SER A 175 3.12 4.62 -15.49
CA SER A 175 2.81 3.51 -14.60
C SER A 175 3.76 3.51 -13.41
N LEU A 176 3.21 3.31 -12.20
CA LEU A 176 3.97 3.24 -10.95
C LEU A 176 3.71 1.89 -10.28
N THR A 177 4.78 1.19 -9.92
CA THR A 177 4.71 -0.03 -9.10
C THR A 177 5.50 0.19 -7.81
N ALA A 178 4.84 0.04 -6.68
CA ALA A 178 5.40 0.33 -5.37
C ALA A 178 4.75 -0.50 -4.27
N VAL A 179 5.31 -0.44 -3.07
CA VAL A 179 4.61 -0.85 -1.85
C VAL A 179 3.91 0.37 -1.28
N PHE A 180 2.62 0.28 -1.04
CA PHE A 180 1.84 1.39 -0.47
C PHE A 180 1.50 1.12 1.00
N GLU A 181 1.35 2.20 1.76
CA GLU A 181 0.93 2.12 3.17
C GLU A 181 -0.45 1.49 3.30
N ASP A 182 -1.40 1.93 2.46
CA ASP A 182 -2.77 1.46 2.46
C ASP A 182 -3.14 0.87 1.09
N PRO A 183 -3.23 -0.48 0.97
CA PRO A 183 -3.60 -1.14 -0.27
C PRO A 183 -4.95 -0.73 -0.84
N ILE A 184 -5.93 -0.45 0.02
CA ILE A 184 -7.29 -0.09 -0.42
C ILE A 184 -7.27 1.23 -1.16
N LYS A 185 -6.49 2.22 -0.68
CA LYS A 185 -6.37 3.52 -1.37
C LYS A 185 -5.82 3.41 -2.78
N VAL A 186 -4.99 2.38 -3.06
CA VAL A 186 -4.50 2.12 -4.42
C VAL A 186 -5.63 1.64 -5.32
N ILE A 187 -6.48 0.76 -4.80
CA ILE A 187 -7.62 0.24 -5.55
C ILE A 187 -8.66 1.37 -5.78
N GLU A 188 -8.94 2.16 -4.77
CA GLU A 188 -9.78 3.37 -4.90
C GLU A 188 -9.23 4.33 -5.94
N PHE A 189 -7.93 4.60 -5.91
CA PHE A 189 -7.28 5.46 -6.89
C PHE A 189 -7.42 4.92 -8.32
N ASN A 190 -7.18 3.62 -8.50
CA ASN A 190 -7.33 2.98 -9.81
C ASN A 190 -8.77 3.05 -10.33
N ASN A 191 -9.76 2.97 -9.45
CA ASN A 191 -11.17 3.02 -9.84
C ASN A 191 -11.68 4.46 -10.12
N THR A 192 -11.14 5.47 -9.44
CA THR A 192 -11.68 6.83 -9.49
C THR A 192 -10.79 7.81 -10.24
N ASN A 193 -9.47 7.70 -10.10
CA ASN A 193 -8.51 8.72 -10.55
C ASN A 193 -7.54 8.22 -11.61
N SER A 194 -7.64 6.96 -12.04
CA SER A 194 -6.80 6.43 -13.10
C SER A 194 -7.29 6.92 -14.46
N ALA A 195 -6.36 7.35 -15.33
CA ALA A 195 -6.67 7.73 -16.72
C ALA A 195 -7.26 6.57 -17.54
N CYS A 196 -7.13 5.33 -17.06
CA CYS A 196 -7.66 4.11 -17.68
C CYS A 196 -8.95 3.61 -17.02
N SER A 197 -9.47 4.28 -15.97
CA SER A 197 -10.76 3.92 -15.38
C SER A 197 -11.88 4.32 -16.33
N GLY A 198 -12.84 3.41 -16.54
CA GLY A 198 -14.04 3.73 -17.30
C GLY A 198 -14.95 4.69 -16.53
N ASP A 199 -15.97 5.22 -17.22
CA ASP A 199 -16.90 6.24 -16.69
C ASP A 199 -17.79 5.76 -15.52
N ASN A 200 -17.77 4.47 -15.19
CA ASN A 200 -18.56 3.90 -14.09
C ASN A 200 -17.65 3.41 -12.95
N PRO A 201 -17.48 4.21 -11.88
CA PRO A 201 -16.80 3.73 -10.69
C PRO A 201 -17.55 2.54 -10.09
N LYS A 202 -16.89 1.41 -9.93
CA LYS A 202 -17.47 0.24 -9.25
C LYS A 202 -17.58 0.51 -7.75
N CYS A 203 -18.71 0.14 -7.16
CA CYS A 203 -18.79 0.07 -5.70
C CYS A 203 -17.75 -0.93 -5.19
N LEU A 204 -16.84 -0.45 -4.35
CA LEU A 204 -15.74 -1.23 -3.79
C LEU A 204 -16.18 -1.80 -2.44
N ASP A 205 -16.19 -3.14 -2.34
CA ASP A 205 -16.24 -3.80 -1.04
C ASP A 205 -14.81 -4.16 -0.64
N TYR A 206 -14.22 -3.36 0.27
CA TYR A 206 -12.83 -3.53 0.71
C TYR A 206 -12.57 -4.90 1.37
N LEU A 207 -13.58 -5.57 1.89
CA LEU A 207 -13.45 -6.88 2.52
C LEU A 207 -13.22 -7.99 1.50
N GLU A 208 -13.73 -7.83 0.29
CA GLU A 208 -13.57 -8.81 -0.81
C GLU A 208 -12.29 -8.58 -1.62
N GLU A 209 -11.54 -7.53 -1.32
CA GLU A 209 -10.29 -7.23 -2.00
C GLU A 209 -9.13 -8.07 -1.48
N ASN A 210 -8.17 -8.31 -2.35
CA ASN A 210 -6.96 -9.07 -2.04
C ASN A 210 -6.01 -8.27 -1.15
N PHE A 211 -5.45 -8.90 -0.14
CA PHE A 211 -4.45 -8.28 0.74
C PHE A 211 -3.04 -8.53 0.21
N PRO A 212 -2.29 -7.50 -0.22
CA PRO A 212 -0.98 -7.67 -0.84
C PRO A 212 0.08 -7.96 0.21
N ILE A 213 0.27 -9.23 0.52
CA ILE A 213 1.32 -9.73 1.40
C ILE A 213 1.88 -11.05 0.86
N ASP A 214 3.15 -11.29 1.11
CA ASP A 214 3.80 -12.54 0.79
C ASP A 214 3.26 -13.69 1.65
N MET A 215 3.01 -14.85 1.05
CA MET A 215 2.51 -16.03 1.75
C MET A 215 3.38 -16.43 2.94
N ASP A 216 4.71 -16.27 2.82
CA ASP A 216 5.65 -16.56 3.90
C ASP A 216 5.47 -15.65 5.12
N LEU A 217 4.95 -14.46 4.92
CA LEU A 217 4.71 -13.48 5.99
C LEU A 217 3.30 -13.54 6.57
N GLU A 218 2.36 -14.19 5.91
CA GLU A 218 0.96 -14.22 6.30
C GLU A 218 0.74 -14.76 7.71
N SER A 219 1.32 -15.92 8.02
CA SER A 219 1.20 -16.51 9.34
C SER A 219 1.77 -15.60 10.43
N THR A 220 2.92 -14.99 10.17
CA THR A 220 3.56 -14.03 11.07
C THR A 220 2.71 -12.78 11.26
N LEU A 221 2.11 -12.25 10.18
CA LEU A 221 1.20 -11.12 10.21
C LEU A 221 0.01 -11.41 11.14
N ILE A 222 -0.66 -12.55 10.95
CA ILE A 222 -1.83 -12.94 11.74
C ILE A 222 -1.47 -13.10 13.21
N GLN A 223 -0.34 -13.76 13.50
CA GLN A 223 0.12 -13.97 14.88
C GLN A 223 0.43 -12.64 15.57
N MET A 224 1.23 -11.77 14.94
CA MET A 224 1.58 -10.47 15.53
C MET A 224 0.36 -9.57 15.73
N THR A 225 -0.60 -9.62 14.78
CA THR A 225 -1.86 -8.90 14.90
C THR A 225 -2.65 -9.37 16.11
N ASN A 226 -2.75 -10.67 16.31
CA ASN A 226 -3.44 -11.25 17.47
C ASN A 226 -2.73 -10.88 18.77
N GLU A 227 -1.40 -10.93 18.82
CA GLU A 227 -0.62 -10.53 19.99
C GLU A 227 -0.84 -9.05 20.36
N GLU A 228 -0.85 -8.14 19.39
CA GLU A 228 -1.12 -6.71 19.61
C GLU A 228 -2.54 -6.47 20.12
N LEU A 229 -3.53 -7.13 19.51
CA LEU A 229 -4.93 -7.02 19.95
C LEU A 229 -5.13 -7.55 21.38
N LEU A 230 -4.49 -8.66 21.75
CA LEU A 230 -4.54 -9.23 23.09
C LEU A 230 -3.87 -8.32 24.12
N GLN A 231 -2.81 -7.59 23.76
CA GLN A 231 -2.18 -6.63 24.67
C GLN A 231 -3.09 -5.44 25.00
N VAL A 232 -3.84 -4.95 23.98
CA VAL A 232 -4.73 -3.79 24.14
C VAL A 232 -6.01 -4.16 24.87
N PHE A 233 -6.57 -5.34 24.60
CA PHE A 233 -7.88 -5.77 25.09
C PHE A 233 -7.79 -6.90 26.14
N LYS A 234 -6.61 -7.19 26.71
CA LYS A 234 -6.54 -8.13 27.81
C LYS A 234 -7.53 -7.72 28.88
N PRO A 235 -8.54 -8.57 29.21
CA PRO A 235 -9.34 -8.32 30.38
C PRO A 235 -8.38 -8.22 31.54
N ILE A 236 -8.52 -7.17 32.36
CA ILE A 236 -7.82 -7.08 33.63
C ILE A 236 -8.30 -8.31 34.39
N GLU A 237 -7.42 -9.30 34.53
CA GLU A 237 -7.72 -10.42 35.40
C GLU A 237 -7.97 -9.80 36.78
N ASP A 238 -9.21 -9.92 37.25
CA ASP A 238 -9.58 -9.56 38.61
C ASP A 238 -8.76 -10.46 39.55
N THR A 239 -7.57 -9.97 39.89
CA THR A 239 -6.70 -10.59 40.93
C THR A 239 -7.25 -10.38 42.34
N SER A 240 -8.46 -9.80 42.47
CA SER A 240 -9.22 -9.84 43.71
C SER A 240 -9.76 -11.25 43.91
N SER A 241 -8.87 -12.12 44.39
CA SER A 241 -9.29 -13.42 44.91
C SER A 241 -10.34 -13.19 45.99
N ASN A 242 -11.58 -13.61 45.73
CA ASN A 242 -12.69 -13.70 46.72
C ASN A 242 -12.36 -14.73 47.82
N THR A 243 -11.12 -14.82 48.26
CA THR A 243 -10.71 -15.65 49.38
C THR A 243 -11.26 -15.15 50.74
N ARG A 244 -11.88 -13.98 50.78
CA ARG A 244 -12.53 -13.49 52.00
C ARG A 244 -13.93 -14.06 52.23
N ASP A 245 -14.65 -14.48 51.22
CA ASP A 245 -16.01 -15.02 51.39
C ASP A 245 -16.07 -16.48 51.87
N SER A 246 -14.99 -17.24 51.65
CA SER A 246 -14.92 -18.63 52.14
C SER A 246 -14.52 -18.76 53.62
N ALA A 247 -14.01 -17.69 54.25
CA ALA A 247 -13.66 -17.70 55.68
C ALA A 247 -14.85 -17.47 56.63
N ILE A 248 -15.98 -16.93 56.13
CA ILE A 248 -17.16 -16.63 56.97
C ILE A 248 -18.12 -17.84 57.11
N GLN A 249 -17.99 -18.87 56.29
CA GLN A 249 -18.87 -20.04 56.32
C GLN A 249 -18.37 -21.18 57.25
N GLN A 250 -17.22 -21.07 57.86
CA GLN A 250 -16.69 -22.09 58.81
C GLN A 250 -16.84 -21.79 60.29
N SER A 251 -17.54 -20.73 60.64
CA SER A 251 -17.82 -20.38 62.06
C SER A 251 -19.30 -20.38 62.40
N LYS A 252 -20.01 -21.50 62.13
CA LYS A 252 -21.31 -21.79 62.76
C LYS A 252 -21.43 -23.26 63.09
#